data_17601d1075f85bd52178433a7526c9b3
#
_entry.id   17601d1075f85bd52178433a7526c9b3
#
_cell.length_a   1.000
_cell.length_b   1.000
_cell.length_c   1.000
_cell.angle_alpha   90.00
_cell.angle_beta   90.00
_cell.angle_gamma   90.00
#
_symmetry.space_group_name_H-M   'P 1'
#
loop_
_entity.id
_entity.type
_entity.pdbx_description
1 polymer ?
#
loop_
_entity_poly.entity_id
_entity_poly.type
_entity_poly.pdbx_seq_one_letter_code
_entity_poly.pdbx_strand_id
1 'polypeptide(L)'
;MKSLDLWGRGYSDTPLSCRHDVRLFASQILLALSSSPLSWVGNGNNFRIVAFSLGGPISLAFVDAFPSSVQSLALLGPAGLLRKLPDGYDELTHQPEFAPSQESLRDKVPQILGVQPSGPAISIQLDQKGVVALEPGPSRLDRSFDMVAILQWQFDHHHGHIHSFQDTIRYGPLQNQEHSWGKVCDIIAGRACPDSALHNSRLLVFFGREDGIVVGEETIEDILKLLPPSHLQVEYLPGGHGFPYPNSDSITETLLLEWAPSHPVA
;
A
#
# COMPACT_ATOMS: atom_id res chain seq x y z
N MET A 1 8.51 -12.91 -6.49
CA MET A 1 7.81 -11.80 -5.80
C MET A 1 8.73 -11.21 -4.76
N LYS A 2 8.72 -9.89 -4.57
CA LYS A 2 9.42 -9.19 -3.49
C LYS A 2 8.38 -8.40 -2.70
N SER A 3 8.36 -8.57 -1.39
CA SER A 3 7.55 -7.80 -0.47
C SER A 3 8.46 -6.81 0.26
N LEU A 4 7.93 -5.65 0.61
CA LEU A 4 8.66 -4.54 1.19
C LEU A 4 7.88 -3.96 2.36
N ASP A 5 8.48 -4.00 3.55
CA ASP A 5 8.03 -3.19 4.67
C ASP A 5 8.51 -1.76 4.47
N LEU A 6 7.63 -0.79 4.51
CA LEU A 6 8.01 0.62 4.42
C LEU A 6 8.92 1.01 5.60
N TRP A 7 9.79 1.99 5.39
CA TRP A 7 10.61 2.56 6.46
C TRP A 7 9.77 2.88 7.70
N GLY A 8 10.22 2.38 8.86
CA GLY A 8 9.51 2.52 10.13
C GLY A 8 8.30 1.60 10.29
N ARG A 9 8.19 0.55 9.50
CA ARG A 9 7.15 -0.49 9.56
C ARG A 9 7.78 -1.88 9.54
N GLY A 10 7.09 -2.85 10.13
CA GLY A 10 7.49 -4.24 10.10
C GLY A 10 8.93 -4.46 10.57
N TYR A 11 9.77 -4.97 9.71
CA TYR A 11 11.20 -5.24 9.97
C TYR A 11 12.14 -4.21 9.32
N SER A 12 11.62 -3.16 8.69
CA SER A 12 12.46 -2.10 8.11
C SER A 12 12.89 -1.09 9.16
N ASP A 13 14.14 -0.62 9.08
CA ASP A 13 14.65 0.45 9.94
C ASP A 13 13.85 1.75 9.82
N THR A 14 14.08 2.68 10.76
CA THR A 14 13.49 4.02 10.75
C THR A 14 14.55 5.09 10.53
N PRO A 15 14.64 5.73 9.36
CA PRO A 15 15.55 6.84 9.13
C PRO A 15 15.03 8.12 9.84
N LEU A 16 15.44 8.31 11.08
CA LEU A 16 14.96 9.39 11.96
C LEU A 16 15.33 10.81 11.48
N SER A 17 16.34 10.94 10.62
CA SER A 17 16.80 12.23 10.09
C SER A 17 16.10 12.66 8.81
N CYS A 18 15.23 11.83 8.25
CA CYS A 18 14.51 12.07 7.00
C CYS A 18 13.03 12.21 7.25
N ARG A 19 12.36 13.11 6.54
CA ARG A 19 10.89 13.14 6.53
C ARG A 19 10.35 11.90 5.87
N HIS A 20 9.33 11.29 6.47
CA HIS A 20 8.64 10.13 5.92
C HIS A 20 7.59 10.55 4.89
N ASP A 21 8.08 11.20 3.84
CA ASP A 21 7.30 11.68 2.70
C ASP A 21 7.35 10.69 1.51
N VAL A 22 6.67 11.03 0.43
CA VAL A 22 6.60 10.20 -0.77
C VAL A 22 7.98 9.94 -1.39
N ARG A 23 8.93 10.86 -1.26
CA ARG A 23 10.27 10.73 -1.84
C ARG A 23 11.08 9.68 -1.11
N LEU A 24 11.02 9.68 0.22
CA LEU A 24 11.67 8.65 1.03
C LEU A 24 11.18 7.26 0.66
N PHE A 25 9.87 7.07 0.61
CA PHE A 25 9.28 5.76 0.32
C PHE A 25 9.47 5.31 -1.13
N ALA A 26 9.38 6.23 -2.11
CA ALA A 26 9.66 5.90 -3.51
C ALA A 26 11.15 5.51 -3.70
N SER A 27 12.06 6.19 -3.00
CA SER A 27 13.49 5.83 -2.99
C SER A 27 13.73 4.45 -2.39
N GLN A 28 12.93 4.04 -1.40
CA GLN A 28 13.03 2.71 -0.82
C GLN A 28 12.70 1.61 -1.83
N ILE A 29 11.74 1.82 -2.73
CA ILE A 29 11.47 0.89 -3.82
C ILE A 29 12.73 0.71 -4.67
N LEU A 30 13.36 1.82 -5.08
CA LEU A 30 14.58 1.77 -5.87
C LEU A 30 15.72 1.02 -5.16
N LEU A 31 15.93 1.30 -3.87
CA LEU A 31 16.92 0.60 -3.06
C LEU A 31 16.63 -0.90 -2.97
N ALA A 32 15.36 -1.26 -2.77
CA ALA A 32 14.95 -2.65 -2.71
C ALA A 32 15.18 -3.40 -4.02
N LEU A 33 14.93 -2.75 -5.17
CA LEU A 33 15.21 -3.31 -6.48
C LEU A 33 16.73 -3.45 -6.72
N SER A 34 17.49 -2.42 -6.38
CA SER A 34 18.96 -2.38 -6.58
C SER A 34 19.69 -3.38 -5.70
N SER A 35 19.18 -3.68 -4.50
CA SER A 35 19.76 -4.68 -3.58
C SER A 35 19.41 -6.14 -3.95
N SER A 36 18.56 -6.34 -4.95
CA SER A 36 18.16 -7.68 -5.38
C SER A 36 19.18 -8.30 -6.31
N PRO A 37 19.48 -9.61 -6.20
CA PRO A 37 20.30 -10.32 -7.17
C PRO A 37 19.61 -10.51 -8.53
N LEU A 38 18.30 -10.25 -8.60
CA LEU A 38 17.52 -10.34 -9.84
C LEU A 38 17.58 -9.01 -10.58
N SER A 39 17.68 -9.05 -11.89
CA SER A 39 17.56 -7.87 -12.75
C SER A 39 16.08 -7.49 -12.89
N TRP A 40 15.63 -6.54 -12.10
CA TRP A 40 14.25 -6.06 -12.12
C TRP A 40 13.99 -5.00 -13.19
N VAL A 41 15.03 -4.28 -13.59
CA VAL A 41 14.97 -3.14 -14.52
C VAL A 41 16.10 -3.19 -15.53
N GLY A 42 15.92 -2.54 -16.67
CA GLY A 42 16.90 -2.50 -17.76
C GLY A 42 16.86 -3.72 -18.69
N ASN A 43 17.46 -3.63 -19.85
CA ASN A 43 17.51 -4.69 -20.88
C ASN A 43 16.13 -5.29 -21.25
N GLY A 44 15.07 -4.48 -21.24
CA GLY A 44 13.70 -4.93 -21.47
C GLY A 44 13.02 -5.57 -20.25
N ASN A 45 13.71 -5.66 -19.11
CA ASN A 45 13.08 -6.11 -17.86
C ASN A 45 12.23 -5.00 -17.27
N ASN A 46 11.07 -5.38 -16.80
CA ASN A 46 10.15 -4.54 -16.02
C ASN A 46 9.42 -5.42 -15.01
N PHE A 47 8.74 -4.80 -14.06
CA PHE A 47 8.02 -5.52 -13.01
C PHE A 47 6.62 -4.97 -12.82
N ARG A 48 5.81 -5.71 -12.07
CA ARG A 48 4.44 -5.33 -11.73
C ARG A 48 4.39 -4.90 -10.28
N ILE A 49 3.58 -3.89 -10.00
CA ILE A 49 3.37 -3.40 -8.65
C ILE A 49 1.97 -3.74 -8.19
N VAL A 50 1.86 -4.31 -6.99
CA VAL A 50 0.63 -4.39 -6.21
C VAL A 50 0.84 -3.53 -4.98
N ALA A 51 0.01 -2.52 -4.82
CA ALA A 51 0.19 -1.52 -3.76
C ALA A 51 -1.09 -1.32 -2.95
N PHE A 52 -0.96 -1.37 -1.63
CA PHE A 52 -2.07 -1.20 -0.70
C PHE A 52 -2.02 0.16 -0.01
N SER A 53 -3.18 0.83 0.10
CA SER A 53 -3.38 2.05 0.87
C SER A 53 -2.35 3.13 0.52
N LEU A 54 -1.50 3.54 1.48
CA LEU A 54 -0.39 4.47 1.32
C LEU A 54 0.59 4.04 0.21
N GLY A 55 0.72 2.74 -0.03
CA GLY A 55 1.53 2.21 -1.14
C GLY A 55 1.07 2.69 -2.52
N GLY A 56 -0.20 3.03 -2.67
CA GLY A 56 -0.76 3.57 -3.92
C GLY A 56 -0.01 4.82 -4.39
N PRO A 57 -0.11 5.96 -3.71
CA PRO A 57 0.57 7.19 -4.12
C PRO A 57 2.10 7.07 -4.11
N ILE A 58 2.69 6.21 -3.29
CA ILE A 58 4.12 5.90 -3.35
C ILE A 58 4.48 5.24 -4.69
N SER A 59 3.65 4.28 -5.13
CA SER A 59 3.84 3.60 -6.41
C SER A 59 3.66 4.55 -7.60
N LEU A 60 2.68 5.46 -7.53
CA LEU A 60 2.47 6.48 -8.55
C LEU A 60 3.70 7.39 -8.68
N ALA A 61 4.27 7.84 -7.56
CA ALA A 61 5.49 8.65 -7.58
C ALA A 61 6.69 7.87 -8.14
N PHE A 62 6.77 6.56 -7.89
CA PHE A 62 7.79 5.73 -8.49
C PHE A 62 7.59 5.57 -10.01
N VAL A 63 6.36 5.35 -10.47
CA VAL A 63 6.04 5.25 -11.90
C VAL A 63 6.31 6.57 -12.63
N ASP A 64 5.97 7.71 -12.02
CA ASP A 64 6.28 9.04 -12.60
C ASP A 64 7.80 9.22 -12.82
N ALA A 65 8.63 8.75 -11.88
CA ALA A 65 10.08 8.84 -11.98
C ALA A 65 10.71 7.78 -12.91
N PHE A 66 10.11 6.59 -13.00
CA PHE A 66 10.65 5.43 -13.72
C PHE A 66 9.57 4.72 -14.56
N PRO A 67 8.94 5.41 -15.53
CA PRO A 67 7.77 4.89 -16.24
C PRO A 67 8.05 3.63 -17.08
N SER A 68 9.26 3.45 -17.58
CA SER A 68 9.64 2.27 -18.35
C SER A 68 9.96 1.04 -17.51
N SER A 69 10.03 1.19 -16.20
CA SER A 69 10.37 0.07 -15.30
C SER A 69 9.15 -0.73 -14.83
N VAL A 70 7.94 -0.19 -14.99
CA VAL A 70 6.70 -0.81 -14.47
C VAL A 70 5.84 -1.28 -15.62
N GLN A 71 5.48 -2.56 -15.59
CA GLN A 71 4.67 -3.21 -16.62
C GLN A 71 3.17 -3.13 -16.33
N SER A 72 2.80 -3.18 -15.05
CA SER A 72 1.41 -3.16 -14.60
C SER A 72 1.30 -2.62 -13.19
N LEU A 73 0.20 -1.97 -12.89
CA LEU A 73 -0.10 -1.38 -11.60
C LEU A 73 -1.47 -1.84 -11.12
N ALA A 74 -1.51 -2.44 -9.94
CA ALA A 74 -2.73 -2.81 -9.24
C ALA A 74 -2.76 -2.13 -7.87
N LEU A 75 -3.83 -1.42 -7.58
CA LEU A 75 -4.00 -0.62 -6.37
C LEU A 75 -5.12 -1.20 -5.50
N LEU A 76 -4.84 -1.40 -4.24
CA LEU A 76 -5.77 -1.95 -3.25
C LEU A 76 -6.12 -0.85 -2.26
N GLY A 77 -7.35 -0.30 -2.30
CA GLY A 77 -7.77 0.81 -1.47
C GLY A 77 -6.75 1.96 -1.43
N PRO A 78 -6.37 2.54 -2.59
CA PRO A 78 -5.25 3.49 -2.65
C PRO A 78 -5.58 4.82 -1.96
N ALA A 79 -4.67 5.32 -1.13
CA ALA A 79 -4.69 6.70 -0.66
C ALA A 79 -4.29 7.68 -1.79
N GLY A 80 -4.14 8.95 -1.45
CA GLY A 80 -3.70 10.02 -2.35
C GLY A 80 -4.80 10.94 -2.84
N LEU A 81 -6.03 10.43 -2.93
CA LEU A 81 -7.23 11.19 -3.31
C LEU A 81 -8.28 11.22 -2.18
N LEU A 82 -7.87 11.03 -0.93
CA LEU A 82 -8.81 11.08 0.19
C LEU A 82 -9.44 12.47 0.29
N ARG A 83 -10.75 12.56 0.21
CA ARG A 83 -11.49 13.83 0.37
C ARG A 83 -11.56 14.27 1.83
N LYS A 84 -11.60 13.30 2.73
CA LYS A 84 -11.59 13.52 4.18
C LYS A 84 -10.54 12.60 4.81
N LEU A 85 -9.77 13.14 5.74
CA LEU A 85 -8.90 12.32 6.58
C LEU A 85 -9.73 11.62 7.66
N PRO A 86 -9.34 10.43 8.10
CA PRO A 86 -10.03 9.73 9.19
C PRO A 86 -10.14 10.58 10.46
N ASP A 87 -11.18 10.39 11.22
CA ASP A 87 -11.40 11.11 12.48
C ASP A 87 -10.24 10.85 13.45
N GLY A 88 -9.81 11.88 14.18
CA GLY A 88 -8.64 11.81 15.06
C GLY A 88 -7.29 12.07 14.39
N TYR A 89 -7.28 12.21 13.06
CA TYR A 89 -6.06 12.49 12.30
C TYR A 89 -5.47 13.87 12.65
N ASP A 90 -6.34 14.89 12.77
CA ASP A 90 -5.94 16.25 13.10
C ASP A 90 -5.24 16.34 14.48
N GLU A 91 -5.69 15.52 15.44
CA GLU A 91 -5.05 15.48 16.76
C GLU A 91 -3.60 15.01 16.70
N LEU A 92 -3.28 14.12 15.75
CA LEU A 92 -1.91 13.62 15.56
C LEU A 92 -1.03 14.59 14.79
N THR A 93 -1.63 15.46 13.96
CA THR A 93 -0.89 16.45 13.16
C THR A 93 -0.60 17.73 13.93
N HIS A 94 -1.51 18.16 14.82
CA HIS A 94 -1.41 19.43 15.55
C HIS A 94 -0.64 19.34 16.87
N GLN A 95 -0.24 18.15 17.31
CA GLN A 95 0.55 18.03 18.53
C GLN A 95 1.97 18.55 18.28
N PRO A 96 2.51 19.40 19.19
CA PRO A 96 3.88 19.86 19.11
C PRO A 96 4.84 18.66 19.10
N GLU A 97 6.08 18.87 18.68
CA GLU A 97 7.14 17.86 18.50
C GLU A 97 7.37 16.90 19.69
N PHE A 98 6.65 17.09 20.78
CA PHE A 98 6.62 16.20 21.95
C PHE A 98 5.48 15.19 21.79
N ALA A 99 5.89 13.97 21.62
CA ALA A 99 5.08 12.79 21.40
C ALA A 99 3.83 12.73 22.32
N PRO A 100 2.64 12.46 21.74
CA PRO A 100 1.57 11.88 22.54
C PRO A 100 2.11 10.62 23.23
N SER A 101 1.64 10.33 24.45
CA SER A 101 2.11 9.12 25.13
C SER A 101 1.93 7.92 24.21
N GLN A 102 2.84 6.98 24.23
CA GLN A 102 2.74 5.74 23.44
C GLN A 102 1.37 5.08 23.60
N GLU A 103 0.81 5.19 24.80
CA GLU A 103 -0.50 4.67 25.17
C GLU A 103 -1.64 5.34 24.37
N SER A 104 -1.62 6.65 24.21
CA SER A 104 -2.62 7.37 23.41
C SER A 104 -2.58 7.00 21.91
N LEU A 105 -1.41 6.73 21.36
CA LEU A 105 -1.27 6.32 19.98
C LEU A 105 -1.71 4.87 19.75
N ARG A 106 -1.44 3.99 20.70
CA ARG A 106 -1.88 2.58 20.65
C ARG A 106 -3.38 2.45 20.52
N ASP A 107 -4.13 3.29 21.24
CA ASP A 107 -5.59 3.26 21.22
C ASP A 107 -6.16 3.94 19.95
N LYS A 108 -5.55 5.03 19.51
CA LYS A 108 -6.05 5.84 18.40
C LYS A 108 -5.73 5.28 17.02
N VAL A 109 -4.52 4.73 16.83
CA VAL A 109 -4.08 4.28 15.51
C VAL A 109 -4.97 3.18 14.90
N PRO A 110 -5.37 2.13 15.63
CA PRO A 110 -6.31 1.15 15.11
C PRO A 110 -7.65 1.77 14.69
N GLN A 111 -8.16 2.73 15.46
CA GLN A 111 -9.41 3.44 15.15
C GLN A 111 -9.27 4.28 13.87
N ILE A 112 -8.17 5.04 13.76
CA ILE A 112 -7.86 5.83 12.56
C ILE A 112 -7.75 4.96 11.32
N LEU A 113 -7.15 3.78 11.46
CA LEU A 113 -7.00 2.82 10.37
C LEU A 113 -8.27 1.98 10.11
N GLY A 114 -9.37 2.24 10.84
CA GLY A 114 -10.62 1.49 10.69
C GLY A 114 -10.48 0.00 10.96
N VAL A 115 -9.49 -0.37 11.78
CA VAL A 115 -9.19 -1.77 12.08
C VAL A 115 -9.98 -2.20 13.31
N GLN A 116 -10.84 -3.21 13.14
CA GLN A 116 -11.57 -3.84 14.24
C GLN A 116 -10.82 -5.09 14.72
N PRO A 117 -10.83 -5.38 16.02
CA PRO A 117 -10.28 -6.65 16.54
C PRO A 117 -11.00 -7.83 15.89
N SER A 118 -10.29 -8.69 15.21
CA SER A 118 -10.84 -9.90 14.57
C SER A 118 -10.85 -11.05 15.57
N GLY A 119 -11.88 -11.20 16.40
CA GLY A 119 -12.06 -12.38 17.25
C GLY A 119 -11.03 -12.53 18.40
N PRO A 120 -10.95 -13.69 19.04
CA PRO A 120 -10.01 -13.93 20.13
C PRO A 120 -8.57 -13.79 19.65
N ALA A 121 -7.79 -12.98 20.36
CA ALA A 121 -6.40 -12.67 20.05
C ALA A 121 -5.57 -13.94 19.83
N ILE A 122 -4.92 -14.03 18.67
CA ILE A 122 -3.89 -15.04 18.46
C ILE A 122 -2.65 -14.56 19.20
N SER A 123 -2.24 -15.28 20.23
CA SER A 123 -0.96 -15.05 20.88
C SER A 123 0.17 -15.42 19.92
N ILE A 124 0.86 -14.43 19.38
CA ILE A 124 2.09 -14.64 18.62
C ILE A 124 3.17 -15.02 19.65
N GLN A 125 3.52 -16.28 19.71
CA GLN A 125 4.68 -16.72 20.51
C GLN A 125 5.94 -16.48 19.68
N LEU A 126 6.76 -15.58 20.15
CA LEU A 126 8.12 -15.40 19.64
C LEU A 126 9.04 -16.41 20.32
N ASP A 127 9.93 -17.04 19.58
CA ASP A 127 11.02 -17.80 20.16
C ASP A 127 12.00 -16.87 20.90
N GLN A 128 12.95 -17.45 21.65
CA GLN A 128 13.95 -16.69 22.42
C GLN A 128 14.89 -15.82 21.55
N LYS A 129 14.78 -15.91 20.22
CA LYS A 129 15.56 -15.13 19.24
C LYS A 129 14.71 -14.11 18.49
N GLY A 130 13.44 -13.92 18.87
CA GLY A 130 12.53 -12.99 18.18
C GLY A 130 12.06 -13.48 16.80
N VAL A 131 12.28 -14.74 16.48
CA VAL A 131 11.82 -15.35 15.24
C VAL A 131 10.43 -15.92 15.47
N VAL A 132 9.48 -15.59 14.57
CA VAL A 132 8.16 -16.22 14.58
C VAL A 132 8.33 -17.70 14.26
N ALA A 133 8.21 -18.55 15.27
CA ALA A 133 8.18 -19.99 15.06
C ALA A 133 6.91 -20.34 14.29
N LEU A 134 7.05 -20.59 13.00
CA LEU A 134 5.98 -21.14 12.18
C LEU A 134 5.88 -22.63 12.48
N GLU A 135 5.13 -22.99 13.53
CA GLU A 135 4.70 -24.39 13.66
C GLU A 135 3.89 -24.76 12.40
N PRO A 136 4.05 -25.96 11.86
CA PRO A 136 3.23 -26.46 10.77
C PRO A 136 1.82 -26.73 11.34
N GLY A 137 1.01 -25.69 11.42
CA GLY A 137 -0.39 -25.74 11.84
C GLY A 137 -1.32 -26.07 10.68
N PRO A 138 -2.59 -26.39 10.97
CA PRO A 138 -3.60 -26.77 9.99
C PRO A 138 -3.75 -25.72 8.91
N SER A 139 -4.09 -26.16 7.74
CA SER A 139 -4.20 -25.50 6.43
C SER A 139 -4.20 -23.96 6.42
N ARG A 140 -3.56 -23.37 5.42
CA ARG A 140 -3.45 -21.92 5.14
C ARG A 140 -4.76 -21.11 5.28
N LEU A 141 -5.89 -21.78 5.33
CA LEU A 141 -7.24 -21.19 5.36
C LEU A 141 -7.70 -20.72 6.76
N ASP A 142 -7.00 -21.09 7.84
CA ASP A 142 -7.46 -20.81 9.22
C ASP A 142 -6.61 -19.75 9.95
N ARG A 143 -5.75 -19.02 9.28
CA ARG A 143 -5.01 -17.92 9.90
C ARG A 143 -5.86 -16.66 9.87
N SER A 144 -6.61 -16.41 10.92
CA SER A 144 -7.22 -15.11 11.15
C SER A 144 -6.08 -14.06 11.21
N PHE A 145 -6.03 -13.19 10.20
CA PHE A 145 -5.10 -12.07 10.17
C PHE A 145 -5.60 -11.01 11.16
N ASP A 146 -4.85 -10.76 12.22
CA ASP A 146 -5.18 -9.74 13.22
C ASP A 146 -4.30 -8.49 13.02
N MET A 147 -4.83 -7.52 12.31
CA MET A 147 -4.17 -6.24 12.06
C MET A 147 -3.89 -5.48 13.36
N VAL A 148 -4.79 -5.57 14.36
CA VAL A 148 -4.61 -4.89 15.65
C VAL A 148 -3.41 -5.48 16.39
N ALA A 149 -3.30 -6.81 16.43
CA ALA A 149 -2.15 -7.46 17.04
C ALA A 149 -0.83 -7.09 16.36
N ILE A 150 -0.81 -6.97 15.04
CA ILE A 150 0.38 -6.54 14.29
C ILE A 150 0.73 -5.08 14.60
N LEU A 151 -0.24 -4.20 14.66
CA LEU A 151 -0.02 -2.80 15.03
C LEU A 151 0.52 -2.69 16.45
N GLN A 152 -0.08 -3.40 17.41
CA GLN A 152 0.39 -3.43 18.79
C GLN A 152 1.81 -3.96 18.89
N TRP A 153 2.12 -5.04 18.17
CA TRP A 153 3.47 -5.57 18.10
C TRP A 153 4.49 -4.52 17.59
N GLN A 154 4.14 -3.74 16.57
CA GLN A 154 5.00 -2.67 16.06
C GLN A 154 5.22 -1.57 17.10
N PHE A 155 4.17 -1.17 17.85
CA PHE A 155 4.31 -0.22 18.94
C PHE A 155 5.22 -0.72 20.07
N ASP A 156 5.20 -2.03 20.34
CA ASP A 156 5.96 -2.64 21.43
C ASP A 156 7.43 -2.89 21.08
N HIS A 157 7.69 -3.26 19.83
CA HIS A 157 8.97 -3.86 19.46
C HIS A 157 9.72 -3.09 18.38
N HIS A 158 9.04 -2.22 17.60
CA HIS A 158 9.69 -1.50 16.52
C HIS A 158 10.17 -0.12 16.99
N HIS A 159 11.49 -0.01 17.16
CA HIS A 159 12.09 1.27 17.54
C HIS A 159 11.91 2.31 16.43
N GLY A 160 11.22 3.41 16.71
CA GLY A 160 10.94 4.48 15.75
C GLY A 160 9.63 4.33 14.97
N HIS A 161 8.83 3.26 15.19
CA HIS A 161 7.53 3.10 14.52
C HIS A 161 6.62 4.31 14.76
N ILE A 162 6.52 4.79 15.99
CA ILE A 162 5.72 5.94 16.37
C ILE A 162 6.16 7.19 15.61
N HIS A 163 7.46 7.47 15.59
CA HIS A 163 8.04 8.60 14.85
C HIS A 163 7.67 8.50 13.36
N SER A 164 7.91 7.35 12.76
CA SER A 164 7.60 7.12 11.36
C SER A 164 6.12 7.27 11.05
N PHE A 165 5.25 6.77 11.93
CA PHE A 165 3.80 6.85 11.76
C PHE A 165 3.33 8.32 11.80
N GLN A 166 3.75 9.09 12.82
CA GLN A 166 3.42 10.51 12.95
C GLN A 166 3.95 11.34 11.79
N ASP A 167 5.17 11.07 11.37
CA ASP A 167 5.80 11.79 10.28
C ASP A 167 5.11 11.49 8.94
N THR A 168 4.71 10.23 8.73
CA THR A 168 3.90 9.84 7.57
C THR A 168 2.54 10.54 7.55
N ILE A 169 1.90 10.70 8.70
CA ILE A 169 0.65 11.45 8.81
C ILE A 169 0.83 12.90 8.38
N ARG A 170 1.93 13.52 8.79
CA ARG A 170 2.21 14.93 8.49
C ARG A 170 2.65 15.19 7.06
N TYR A 171 3.43 14.30 6.50
CA TYR A 171 4.15 14.53 5.24
C TYR A 171 3.87 13.48 4.16
N GLY A 172 3.17 12.40 4.51
CA GLY A 172 2.84 11.32 3.58
C GLY A 172 1.79 11.75 2.53
N PRO A 173 1.76 11.08 1.38
CA PRO A 173 0.93 11.47 0.25
C PRO A 173 -0.50 10.92 0.38
N LEU A 174 -1.24 11.28 1.43
CA LEU A 174 -2.58 10.75 1.70
C LEU A 174 -3.69 11.48 0.95
N GLN A 175 -3.48 12.77 0.70
CA GLN A 175 -4.42 13.66 0.00
C GLN A 175 -3.66 14.52 -1.02
N ASN A 176 -4.42 15.22 -1.87
CA ASN A 176 -3.91 16.24 -2.79
C ASN A 176 -2.82 15.71 -3.75
N GLN A 177 -2.96 14.45 -4.19
CA GLN A 177 -2.02 13.81 -5.11
C GLN A 177 -2.53 13.77 -6.55
N GLU A 178 -3.50 14.61 -6.92
CA GLU A 178 -4.12 14.67 -8.26
C GLU A 178 -3.07 14.85 -9.35
N HIS A 179 -2.01 15.62 -9.07
CA HIS A 179 -0.93 15.83 -10.02
C HIS A 179 -0.17 14.53 -10.34
N SER A 180 0.21 13.77 -9.33
CA SER A 180 0.90 12.47 -9.52
C SER A 180 -0.02 11.44 -10.17
N TRP A 181 -1.29 11.41 -9.76
CA TRP A 181 -2.30 10.58 -10.38
C TRP A 181 -2.47 10.95 -11.86
N GLY A 182 -2.59 12.24 -12.20
CA GLY A 182 -2.75 12.73 -13.57
C GLY A 182 -1.63 12.26 -14.48
N LYS A 183 -0.38 12.39 -14.05
CA LYS A 183 0.78 11.94 -14.83
C LYS A 183 0.74 10.45 -15.15
N VAL A 184 0.45 9.61 -14.16
CA VAL A 184 0.38 8.16 -14.37
C VAL A 184 -0.83 7.78 -15.20
N CYS A 185 -1.97 8.44 -15.00
CA CYS A 185 -3.15 8.29 -15.85
C CYS A 185 -2.87 8.68 -17.31
N ASP A 186 -2.05 9.70 -17.56
CA ASP A 186 -1.64 10.08 -18.92
C ASP A 186 -0.78 8.99 -19.59
N ILE A 187 0.10 8.35 -18.83
CA ILE A 187 0.85 7.19 -19.34
C ILE A 187 -0.09 6.05 -19.69
N ILE A 188 -0.95 5.65 -18.75
CA ILE A 188 -1.89 4.54 -18.91
C ILE A 188 -2.85 4.76 -20.08
N ALA A 189 -3.34 5.99 -20.24
CA ALA A 189 -4.23 6.36 -21.35
C ALA A 189 -3.51 6.58 -22.70
N GLY A 190 -2.23 6.30 -22.79
CA GLY A 190 -1.47 6.45 -24.01
C GLY A 190 -1.18 7.89 -24.42
N ARG A 191 -1.30 8.86 -23.51
CA ARG A 191 -1.05 10.28 -23.76
C ARG A 191 0.40 10.70 -23.49
N ALA A 192 1.15 9.90 -22.74
CA ALA A 192 2.53 10.18 -22.36
C ALA A 192 3.39 8.90 -22.38
N CYS A 193 4.72 9.05 -22.41
CA CYS A 193 5.72 7.99 -22.28
C CYS A 193 5.44 6.77 -23.18
N PRO A 194 5.50 6.88 -24.52
CA PRO A 194 5.18 5.80 -25.45
C PRO A 194 6.08 4.55 -25.27
N ASP A 195 7.26 4.70 -24.68
CA ASP A 195 8.18 3.58 -24.41
C ASP A 195 7.88 2.88 -23.07
N SER A 196 6.90 3.34 -22.31
CA SER A 196 6.47 2.69 -21.08
C SER A 196 5.63 1.46 -21.39
N ALA A 197 5.85 0.37 -20.65
CA ALA A 197 4.99 -0.82 -20.74
C ALA A 197 3.58 -0.56 -20.17
N LEU A 198 3.39 0.52 -19.40
CA LEU A 198 2.07 0.99 -18.96
C LEU A 198 1.32 1.80 -20.03
N HIS A 199 2.00 2.19 -21.11
CA HIS A 199 1.39 2.98 -22.19
C HIS A 199 0.23 2.22 -22.83
N ASN A 200 -0.94 2.84 -22.86
CA ASN A 200 -2.18 2.25 -23.39
C ASN A 200 -2.59 0.93 -22.69
N SER A 201 -2.36 0.86 -21.37
CA SER A 201 -2.69 -0.29 -20.52
C SER A 201 -3.98 -0.07 -19.73
N ARG A 202 -4.20 -0.87 -18.69
CA ARG A 202 -5.29 -0.71 -17.71
C ARG A 202 -4.75 -0.57 -16.30
N LEU A 203 -5.40 0.29 -15.52
CA LEU A 203 -5.23 0.38 -14.09
C LEU A 203 -6.24 -0.55 -13.40
N LEU A 204 -5.75 -1.42 -12.55
CA LEU A 204 -6.59 -2.27 -11.70
C LEU A 204 -6.73 -1.62 -10.33
N VAL A 205 -7.95 -1.46 -9.85
CA VAL A 205 -8.21 -0.91 -8.53
C VAL A 205 -9.21 -1.79 -7.78
N PHE A 206 -8.89 -2.12 -6.55
CA PHE A 206 -9.73 -2.91 -5.67
C PHE A 206 -10.15 -2.08 -4.48
N PHE A 207 -11.38 -2.21 -4.03
CA PHE A 207 -11.93 -1.54 -2.85
C PHE A 207 -12.62 -2.50 -1.92
N GLY A 208 -12.56 -2.22 -0.63
CA GLY A 208 -13.44 -2.83 0.36
C GLY A 208 -14.82 -2.19 0.31
N ARG A 209 -15.90 -3.00 0.33
CA ARG A 209 -17.28 -2.48 0.31
C ARG A 209 -17.62 -1.64 1.53
N GLU A 210 -17.01 -1.97 2.65
CA GLU A 210 -17.21 -1.32 3.95
C GLU A 210 -15.98 -0.46 4.35
N ASP A 211 -15.14 -0.08 3.37
CA ASP A 211 -13.95 0.74 3.63
C ASP A 211 -14.36 2.18 3.94
N GLY A 212 -14.28 2.56 5.21
CA GLY A 212 -14.58 3.92 5.68
C GLY A 212 -13.39 4.89 5.60
N ILE A 213 -12.22 4.43 5.19
CA ILE A 213 -11.01 5.26 5.03
C ILE A 213 -10.86 5.67 3.57
N VAL A 214 -10.85 4.69 2.68
CA VAL A 214 -10.79 4.92 1.24
C VAL A 214 -12.17 4.60 0.66
N VAL A 215 -12.99 5.63 0.55
CA VAL A 215 -14.33 5.50 -0.03
C VAL A 215 -14.20 5.27 -1.53
N GLY A 216 -14.55 4.05 -1.96
CA GLY A 216 -14.30 3.61 -3.33
C GLY A 216 -15.01 4.46 -4.37
N GLU A 217 -16.27 4.85 -4.12
CA GLU A 217 -17.07 5.68 -5.02
C GLU A 217 -16.44 7.06 -5.25
N GLU A 218 -15.96 7.71 -4.18
CA GLU A 218 -15.29 9.01 -4.25
C GLU A 218 -13.98 8.91 -5.02
N THR A 219 -13.19 7.88 -4.72
CA THR A 219 -11.90 7.64 -5.37
C THR A 219 -12.07 7.34 -6.86
N ILE A 220 -13.07 6.54 -7.24
CA ILE A 220 -13.39 6.25 -8.66
C ILE A 220 -13.82 7.53 -9.38
N GLU A 221 -14.69 8.33 -8.77
CA GLU A 221 -15.12 9.60 -9.35
C GLU A 221 -13.92 10.51 -9.67
N ASP A 222 -12.96 10.58 -8.77
CA ASP A 222 -11.75 11.39 -8.97
C ASP A 222 -10.79 10.77 -10.00
N ILE A 223 -10.63 9.45 -10.02
CA ILE A 223 -9.85 8.76 -11.06
C ILE A 223 -10.48 8.96 -12.45
N LEU A 224 -11.79 8.89 -12.58
CA LEU A 224 -12.47 9.06 -13.87
C LEU A 224 -12.40 10.48 -14.45
N LYS A 225 -12.03 11.50 -13.65
CA LYS A 225 -11.67 12.83 -14.14
C LYS A 225 -10.32 12.83 -14.86
N LEU A 226 -9.45 11.87 -14.58
CA LEU A 226 -8.08 11.77 -15.07
C LEU A 226 -7.89 10.66 -16.11
N LEU A 227 -8.60 9.55 -15.96
CA LEU A 227 -8.44 8.32 -16.74
C LEU A 227 -9.76 7.92 -17.42
N PRO A 228 -9.77 7.66 -18.75
CA PRO A 228 -10.96 7.14 -19.42
C PRO A 228 -11.39 5.78 -18.85
N PRO A 229 -12.72 5.50 -18.78
CA PRO A 229 -13.24 4.25 -18.24
C PRO A 229 -12.68 2.98 -18.92
N SER A 230 -12.32 3.07 -20.20
CA SER A 230 -11.73 1.95 -20.97
C SER A 230 -10.37 1.48 -20.41
N HIS A 231 -9.69 2.33 -19.66
CA HIS A 231 -8.39 2.06 -19.04
C HIS A 231 -8.48 1.78 -17.54
N LEU A 232 -9.69 1.67 -16.99
CA LEU A 232 -9.90 1.42 -15.56
C LEU A 232 -10.67 0.11 -15.37
N GLN A 233 -10.16 -0.76 -14.52
CA GLN A 233 -10.88 -1.92 -14.02
C GLN A 233 -11.01 -1.80 -12.51
N VAL A 234 -12.23 -1.94 -12.00
CA VAL A 234 -12.56 -1.79 -10.59
C VAL A 234 -13.21 -3.05 -10.08
N GLU A 235 -12.79 -3.50 -8.90
CA GLU A 235 -13.41 -4.59 -8.18
C GLU A 235 -13.71 -4.21 -6.73
N TYR A 236 -14.89 -4.60 -6.25
CA TYR A 236 -15.31 -4.42 -4.87
C TYR A 236 -15.34 -5.77 -4.16
N LEU A 237 -14.60 -5.86 -3.05
CA LEU A 237 -14.49 -7.04 -2.21
C LEU A 237 -15.12 -6.80 -0.84
N PRO A 238 -15.59 -7.84 -0.15
CA PRO A 238 -16.13 -7.69 1.21
C PRO A 238 -15.06 -7.18 2.18
N GLY A 239 -15.48 -6.36 3.15
CA GLY A 239 -14.66 -5.91 4.27
C GLY A 239 -14.31 -4.43 4.22
N GLY A 240 -13.83 -3.92 5.36
CA GLY A 240 -13.32 -2.56 5.55
C GLY A 240 -11.92 -2.38 4.97
N HIS A 241 -11.15 -1.40 5.47
CA HIS A 241 -9.83 -1.07 4.92
C HIS A 241 -8.83 -2.25 4.89
N GLY A 242 -8.97 -3.21 5.80
CA GLY A 242 -8.17 -4.44 5.80
C GLY A 242 -8.60 -5.52 4.79
N PHE A 243 -9.50 -5.22 3.86
CA PHE A 243 -10.07 -6.18 2.90
C PHE A 243 -9.05 -7.01 2.10
N PRO A 244 -7.82 -6.54 1.79
CA PRO A 244 -6.92 -7.35 1.00
C PRO A 244 -6.51 -8.68 1.67
N TYR A 245 -6.48 -8.72 2.97
CA TYR A 245 -6.03 -9.91 3.72
C TYR A 245 -7.00 -11.09 3.61
N PRO A 246 -8.29 -10.95 3.98
CA PRO A 246 -9.24 -12.06 3.84
C PRO A 246 -9.56 -12.39 2.38
N ASN A 247 -9.35 -11.47 1.44
CA ASN A 247 -9.65 -11.67 0.02
C ASN A 247 -8.41 -11.91 -0.83
N SER A 248 -7.29 -12.28 -0.23
CA SER A 248 -6.01 -12.45 -0.94
C SER A 248 -6.07 -13.42 -2.11
N ASP A 249 -6.85 -14.49 -2.00
CA ASP A 249 -7.03 -15.49 -3.05
C ASP A 249 -7.77 -14.89 -4.25
N SER A 250 -8.90 -14.21 -4.04
CA SER A 250 -9.67 -13.55 -5.12
C SER A 250 -8.85 -12.48 -5.82
N ILE A 251 -8.11 -11.66 -5.05
CA ILE A 251 -7.21 -10.65 -5.62
C ILE A 251 -6.14 -11.33 -6.49
N THR A 252 -5.54 -12.40 -5.98
CA THR A 252 -4.49 -13.14 -6.69
C THR A 252 -5.03 -13.75 -7.98
N GLU A 253 -6.22 -14.35 -7.96
CA GLU A 253 -6.87 -14.90 -9.15
C GLU A 253 -7.10 -13.82 -10.22
N THR A 254 -7.67 -12.68 -9.84
CA THR A 254 -7.86 -11.55 -10.77
C THR A 254 -6.54 -11.09 -11.36
N LEU A 255 -5.51 -10.89 -10.52
CA LEU A 255 -4.19 -10.46 -10.99
C LEU A 255 -3.56 -11.48 -11.94
N LEU A 256 -3.67 -12.77 -11.67
CA LEU A 256 -3.14 -13.81 -12.55
C LEU A 256 -3.87 -13.86 -13.89
N LEU A 257 -5.18 -13.68 -13.91
CA LEU A 257 -5.96 -13.60 -15.15
C LEU A 257 -5.57 -12.40 -16.00
N GLU A 258 -5.48 -11.21 -15.38
CA GLU A 258 -5.10 -9.96 -16.07
C GLU A 258 -3.65 -9.97 -16.55
N TRP A 259 -2.78 -10.66 -15.85
CA TRP A 259 -1.36 -10.73 -16.18
C TRP A 259 -0.96 -11.98 -16.95
N ALA A 260 -1.91 -12.86 -17.26
CA ALA A 260 -1.64 -13.99 -18.12
C ALA A 260 -1.17 -13.50 -19.51
N PRO A 261 -0.16 -14.14 -20.11
CA PRO A 261 0.21 -13.84 -21.48
C PRO A 261 -1.03 -14.02 -22.38
N SER A 262 -1.36 -13.01 -23.18
CA SER A 262 -2.34 -13.17 -24.23
C SER A 262 -1.82 -14.31 -25.13
N HIS A 263 -2.43 -15.50 -25.06
CA HIS A 263 -2.07 -16.55 -25.99
C HIS A 263 -2.32 -15.99 -27.39
N PRO A 264 -1.33 -16.02 -28.30
CA PRO A 264 -1.65 -15.79 -29.69
C PRO A 264 -2.66 -16.87 -30.08
N VAL A 265 -3.85 -16.42 -30.48
CA VAL A 265 -4.82 -17.30 -31.13
C VAL A 265 -4.11 -17.85 -32.37
N ALA A 266 -3.84 -19.16 -32.35
CA ALA A 266 -3.18 -19.86 -33.43
C ALA A 266 -4.06 -19.87 -34.69
#